data_1f70b9f53224f752732a7a222b046d07
#
_entry.id   1f70b9f53224f752732a7a222b046d07
#
_cell.length_a   1.000
_cell.length_b   1.000
_cell.length_c   1.000
_cell.angle_alpha   90.00
_cell.angle_beta   90.00
_cell.angle_gamma   90.00
#
_symmetry.space_group_name_H-M   'P 1'
#
loop_
_entity.id
_entity.type
_entity.pdbx_description
1 polymer ?
#
loop_
_entity_poly.entity_id
_entity_poly.type
_entity_poly.pdbx_seq_one_letter_code
_entity_poly.pdbx_strand_id
1 'polypeptide(L)'
;MTAPFECEVRFLIPDRAAFERALAQRGGSIRFRYAFADHYYRPSGSAWDPRTRSMRIREHHQPTQASEVLVTWTDMIHAAGLSFKRSRLPEGKVRVYTGTVEACRTVVDALGYEPWLIVRKTDCAFWDISELGALVIEDVESVGSMAEIEVAGEDPEAAGASIRRILDALHIPPQAVLPEPLAAVVSARLPRTPSVYFCGAIRGGRALQPVYAQIVTFLQKRGWEVLTKHVAAPDVLARERRTNSSAADIYARDMRWLRACDLMVAEVSVPSLGVGFELATAQQLGKPIVCFCQADVALSAMVEGNPHLRVLRYKDSGDLMSLLEDALRGLDSHPLPKIPRRGSRPRGGTATRRRTRAR
;
A
#
# COMPACT_ATOMS: atom_id res chain seq x y z
N MET A 1 1.64 0.30 36.62
CA MET A 1 2.80 0.10 35.73
C MET A 1 2.22 -0.19 34.36
N THR A 2 2.48 0.65 33.35
CA THR A 2 2.12 0.37 31.94
C THR A 2 2.91 -0.84 31.49
N ALA A 3 2.27 -1.78 30.78
CA ALA A 3 2.98 -2.91 30.18
C ALA A 3 4.04 -2.39 29.19
N PRO A 4 5.24 -2.99 29.14
CA PRO A 4 6.26 -2.59 28.21
C PRO A 4 5.78 -2.78 26.77
N PHE A 5 6.18 -1.86 25.87
CA PHE A 5 5.87 -1.96 24.46
C PHE A 5 6.83 -2.93 23.77
N GLU A 6 6.31 -3.68 22.82
CA GLU A 6 7.10 -4.52 21.92
C GLU A 6 7.76 -3.67 20.83
N CYS A 7 9.09 -3.73 20.75
CA CYS A 7 9.91 -3.11 19.74
C CYS A 7 10.58 -4.18 18.90
N GLU A 8 10.40 -4.14 17.57
CA GLU A 8 10.92 -5.18 16.69
C GLU A 8 11.70 -4.60 15.51
N VAL A 9 12.75 -5.30 15.10
CA VAL A 9 13.52 -5.08 13.88
C VAL A 9 13.64 -6.39 13.10
N ARG A 10 13.61 -6.29 11.76
CA ARG A 10 13.87 -7.42 10.86
C ARG A 10 15.10 -7.16 10.02
N PHE A 11 15.81 -8.23 9.69
CA PHE A 11 16.94 -8.17 8.77
C PHE A 11 17.03 -9.41 7.88
N LEU A 12 17.58 -9.23 6.67
CA LEU A 12 17.75 -10.32 5.71
C LEU A 12 18.93 -11.21 6.10
N ILE A 13 18.77 -12.51 5.87
CA ILE A 13 19.79 -13.53 6.06
C ILE A 13 20.13 -14.14 4.69
N PRO A 14 21.26 -13.80 4.04
CA PRO A 14 21.61 -14.35 2.74
C PRO A 14 21.90 -15.85 2.74
N ASP A 15 22.53 -16.36 3.82
CA ASP A 15 22.82 -17.78 4.03
C ASP A 15 22.29 -18.22 5.40
N ARG A 16 21.06 -18.76 5.39
CA ARG A 16 20.39 -19.24 6.59
C ARG A 16 21.17 -20.32 7.31
N ALA A 17 21.70 -21.30 6.57
CA ALA A 17 22.42 -22.41 7.19
C ALA A 17 23.69 -21.95 7.89
N ALA A 18 24.45 -21.02 7.30
CA ALA A 18 25.62 -20.44 7.95
C ALA A 18 25.23 -19.62 9.18
N PHE A 19 24.13 -18.86 9.11
CA PHE A 19 23.63 -18.07 10.23
C PHE A 19 23.17 -18.95 11.40
N GLU A 20 22.39 -20.00 11.14
CA GLU A 20 21.96 -20.97 12.17
C GLU A 20 23.16 -21.68 12.83
N ARG A 21 24.18 -22.06 12.06
CA ARG A 21 25.44 -22.62 12.63
C ARG A 21 26.14 -21.62 13.56
N ALA A 22 26.22 -20.35 13.16
CA ALA A 22 26.81 -19.31 13.99
C ALA A 22 26.05 -19.08 15.31
N LEU A 23 24.71 -19.16 15.28
CA LEU A 23 23.89 -19.09 16.50
C LEU A 23 24.14 -20.32 17.41
N ALA A 24 24.19 -21.51 16.85
CA ALA A 24 24.45 -22.74 17.62
C ALA A 24 25.85 -22.70 18.28
N GLN A 25 26.89 -22.17 17.59
CA GLN A 25 28.22 -21.96 18.15
C GLN A 25 28.25 -20.98 19.33
N ARG A 26 27.28 -20.07 19.42
CA ARG A 26 27.06 -19.15 20.55
C ARG A 26 26.17 -19.71 21.64
N GLY A 27 25.90 -21.02 21.64
CA GLY A 27 25.03 -21.68 22.61
C GLY A 27 23.54 -21.50 22.35
N GLY A 28 23.17 -21.00 21.14
CA GLY A 28 21.78 -20.87 20.73
C GLY A 28 21.14 -22.25 20.45
N SER A 29 19.86 -22.38 20.77
CA SER A 29 19.07 -23.58 20.51
C SER A 29 17.69 -23.24 19.98
N ILE A 30 17.14 -24.12 19.13
CA ILE A 30 15.78 -23.98 18.64
C ILE A 30 14.79 -24.44 19.71
N ARG A 31 13.91 -23.55 20.13
CA ARG A 31 12.87 -23.84 21.11
C ARG A 31 11.66 -24.53 20.48
N PHE A 32 11.22 -24.03 19.31
CA PHE A 32 10.15 -24.64 18.50
C PHE A 32 10.22 -24.15 17.06
N ARG A 33 9.55 -24.88 16.16
CA ARG A 33 9.34 -24.50 14.76
C ARG A 33 7.87 -24.25 14.48
N TYR A 34 7.59 -23.41 13.47
CA TYR A 34 6.22 -23.11 13.07
C TYR A 34 6.15 -22.70 11.60
N ALA A 35 4.94 -22.76 11.06
CA ALA A 35 4.62 -22.24 9.73
C ALA A 35 3.19 -21.68 9.73
N PHE A 36 2.95 -20.58 9.03
CA PHE A 36 1.63 -20.00 8.90
C PHE A 36 1.53 -19.07 7.67
N ALA A 37 0.28 -18.75 7.29
CA ALA A 37 -0.01 -17.68 6.36
C ALA A 37 -0.76 -16.55 7.06
N ASP A 38 -0.27 -15.33 6.94
CA ASP A 38 -0.97 -14.12 7.37
C ASP A 38 -1.70 -13.53 6.15
N HIS A 39 -3.03 -13.64 6.14
CA HIS A 39 -3.91 -13.00 5.15
C HIS A 39 -4.22 -11.59 5.63
N TYR A 40 -3.60 -10.59 5.02
CA TYR A 40 -3.78 -9.18 5.37
C TYR A 40 -4.99 -8.58 4.67
N TYR A 41 -5.69 -7.73 5.40
CA TYR A 41 -6.89 -7.02 4.96
C TYR A 41 -6.70 -5.52 5.10
N ARG A 42 -7.39 -4.76 4.25
CA ARG A 42 -7.43 -3.29 4.29
C ARG A 42 -8.88 -2.80 4.44
N PRO A 43 -9.12 -1.63 5.07
CA PRO A 43 -10.47 -1.08 5.17
C PRO A 43 -11.01 -0.74 3.78
N SER A 44 -12.26 -1.11 3.50
CA SER A 44 -12.93 -0.78 2.25
C SER A 44 -13.18 0.73 2.17
N GLY A 45 -12.67 1.40 1.12
CA GLY A 45 -12.99 2.78 0.79
C GLY A 45 -12.36 3.87 1.67
N SER A 46 -11.50 3.55 2.63
CA SER A 46 -10.81 4.55 3.47
C SER A 46 -9.32 4.66 3.21
N ALA A 47 -8.71 5.81 3.60
CA ALA A 47 -7.26 5.95 3.62
C ALA A 47 -6.68 5.01 4.68
N TRP A 48 -5.68 4.23 4.28
CA TRP A 48 -5.03 3.29 5.15
C TRP A 48 -3.53 3.24 4.87
N ASP A 49 -2.73 3.19 5.94
CA ASP A 49 -1.29 3.01 5.87
C ASP A 49 -0.92 1.66 6.51
N PRO A 50 -0.45 0.68 5.71
CA PRO A 50 -0.08 -0.65 6.21
C PRO A 50 1.08 -0.63 7.20
N ARG A 51 1.85 0.48 7.27
CA ARG A 51 2.96 0.63 8.21
C ARG A 51 2.49 0.88 9.63
N THR A 52 1.27 1.42 9.80
CA THR A 52 0.75 1.83 11.11
C THR A 52 -0.30 0.89 11.66
N ARG A 53 -1.19 0.40 10.82
CA ARG A 53 -2.31 -0.47 11.24
C ARG A 53 -2.49 -1.61 10.28
N SER A 54 -2.67 -2.82 10.81
CA SER A 54 -3.02 -3.98 10.01
C SER A 54 -4.07 -4.84 10.70
N MET A 55 -4.96 -5.41 9.89
CA MET A 55 -5.82 -6.51 10.26
C MET A 55 -5.42 -7.71 9.41
N ARG A 56 -5.29 -8.88 10.05
CA ARG A 56 -4.95 -10.11 9.34
C ARG A 56 -5.64 -11.33 9.95
N ILE A 57 -5.89 -12.31 9.12
CA ILE A 57 -6.21 -13.67 9.57
C ILE A 57 -4.91 -14.45 9.53
N ARG A 58 -4.51 -15.02 10.66
CA ARG A 58 -3.40 -15.96 10.74
C ARG A 58 -3.92 -17.39 10.63
N GLU A 59 -3.55 -18.04 9.55
CA GLU A 59 -3.83 -19.45 9.29
C GLU A 59 -2.60 -20.28 9.66
N HIS A 60 -2.69 -21.06 10.74
CA HIS A 60 -1.58 -21.87 11.24
C HIS A 60 -1.48 -23.18 10.47
N HIS A 61 -0.28 -23.48 9.95
CA HIS A 61 -0.01 -24.70 9.20
C HIS A 61 0.80 -25.70 10.02
N GLN A 62 1.68 -25.22 10.91
CA GLN A 62 2.51 -26.03 11.78
C GLN A 62 2.85 -25.28 13.07
N PRO A 63 2.48 -25.78 14.26
CA PRO A 63 1.46 -26.83 14.43
C PRO A 63 0.10 -26.34 13.91
N THR A 64 -0.74 -27.26 13.41
CA THR A 64 -2.08 -26.92 12.97
C THR A 64 -2.94 -26.55 14.18
N GLN A 65 -3.56 -25.38 14.13
CA GLN A 65 -4.47 -24.88 15.16
C GLN A 65 -5.52 -23.96 14.54
N ALA A 66 -6.48 -23.51 15.35
CA ALA A 66 -7.51 -22.59 14.91
C ALA A 66 -6.88 -21.28 14.37
N SER A 67 -7.50 -20.75 13.34
CA SER A 67 -7.09 -19.46 12.75
C SER A 67 -7.50 -18.31 13.66
N GLU A 68 -6.77 -17.21 13.57
CA GLU A 68 -6.94 -16.04 14.43
C GLU A 68 -7.11 -14.76 13.63
N VAL A 69 -8.07 -13.92 14.02
CA VAL A 69 -8.15 -12.53 13.54
C VAL A 69 -7.32 -11.66 14.48
N LEU A 70 -6.26 -11.08 13.94
CA LEU A 70 -5.30 -10.27 14.67
C LEU A 70 -5.29 -8.82 14.17
N VAL A 71 -5.24 -7.88 15.11
CA VAL A 71 -5.07 -6.45 14.83
C VAL A 71 -3.74 -5.99 15.42
N THR A 72 -2.98 -5.21 14.64
CA THR A 72 -1.78 -4.53 15.13
C THR A 72 -1.91 -3.02 14.90
N TRP A 73 -1.34 -2.27 15.84
CA TRP A 73 -1.19 -0.83 15.72
C TRP A 73 0.21 -0.43 16.14
N THR A 74 0.95 0.17 15.22
CA THR A 74 2.40 0.40 15.39
C THR A 74 2.81 1.80 14.98
N ASP A 75 3.91 2.26 15.54
CA ASP A 75 4.66 3.43 15.09
C ASP A 75 6.01 2.98 14.54
N MET A 76 6.48 3.67 13.50
CA MET A 76 7.87 3.57 13.07
C MET A 76 8.70 4.57 13.90
N ILE A 77 9.64 4.06 14.66
CA ILE A 77 10.53 4.81 15.55
C ILE A 77 11.90 4.95 14.90
N HIS A 78 12.50 6.13 15.05
CA HIS A 78 13.89 6.39 14.67
C HIS A 78 14.67 6.75 15.93
N ALA A 79 15.45 5.80 16.45
CA ALA A 79 16.23 5.96 17.65
C ALA A 79 17.54 5.16 17.56
N ALA A 80 18.58 5.55 18.28
CA ALA A 80 19.90 4.93 18.25
C ALA A 80 20.45 4.68 16.82
N GLY A 81 20.07 5.52 15.83
CA GLY A 81 20.46 5.39 14.42
C GLY A 81 19.81 4.21 13.67
N LEU A 82 18.74 3.65 14.20
CA LEU A 82 17.93 2.58 13.60
C LEU A 82 16.52 3.06 13.33
N SER A 83 15.86 2.41 12.35
CA SER A 83 14.41 2.45 12.19
C SER A 83 13.84 1.12 12.61
N PHE A 84 12.92 1.12 13.55
CA PHE A 84 12.27 -0.08 14.04
C PHE A 84 10.79 0.16 14.36
N LYS A 85 10.05 -0.91 14.44
CA LYS A 85 8.63 -0.89 14.73
C LYS A 85 8.41 -0.95 16.24
N ARG A 86 7.54 -0.08 16.76
CA ARG A 86 7.05 -0.10 18.14
C ARG A 86 5.55 -0.35 18.15
N SER A 87 5.10 -1.37 18.85
CA SER A 87 3.68 -1.59 19.04
C SER A 87 3.06 -0.55 19.97
N ARG A 88 1.84 -0.11 19.66
CA ARG A 88 0.99 0.66 20.58
C ARG A 88 0.14 -0.24 21.47
N LEU A 89 0.12 -1.53 21.18
CA LEU A 89 -0.61 -2.55 21.93
C LEU A 89 0.35 -3.26 22.88
N PRO A 90 -0.01 -3.50 24.14
CA PRO A 90 0.90 -4.05 25.15
C PRO A 90 1.55 -5.38 24.76
N GLU A 91 0.82 -6.23 24.04
CA GLU A 91 1.30 -7.55 23.60
C GLU A 91 1.59 -7.59 22.09
N GLY A 92 1.94 -6.44 21.49
CA GLY A 92 2.22 -6.33 20.07
C GLY A 92 1.01 -6.45 19.15
N LYS A 93 -0.04 -7.19 19.55
CA LYS A 93 -1.25 -7.47 18.78
C LYS A 93 -2.43 -7.77 19.68
N VAL A 94 -3.65 -7.53 19.17
CA VAL A 94 -4.90 -7.95 19.81
C VAL A 94 -5.53 -9.05 18.97
N ARG A 95 -5.90 -10.15 19.63
CA ARG A 95 -6.71 -11.22 19.02
C ARG A 95 -8.19 -10.85 19.15
N VAL A 96 -8.85 -10.65 18.01
CA VAL A 96 -10.26 -10.26 17.95
C VAL A 96 -11.18 -11.48 17.92
N TYR A 97 -10.75 -12.55 17.22
CA TYR A 97 -11.54 -13.75 17.04
C TYR A 97 -10.63 -14.97 16.79
N THR A 98 -11.13 -16.17 17.14
CA THR A 98 -10.48 -17.46 16.84
C THR A 98 -11.52 -18.43 16.30
N GLY A 99 -11.20 -19.13 15.22
CA GLY A 99 -12.11 -20.08 14.58
C GLY A 99 -11.54 -20.71 13.32
N THR A 100 -12.40 -21.20 12.43
CA THR A 100 -11.98 -21.60 11.09
C THR A 100 -11.62 -20.39 10.24
N VAL A 101 -10.86 -20.59 9.17
CA VAL A 101 -10.50 -19.49 8.23
C VAL A 101 -11.76 -18.81 7.68
N GLU A 102 -12.81 -19.59 7.35
CA GLU A 102 -14.08 -19.08 6.83
C GLU A 102 -14.82 -18.21 7.86
N ALA A 103 -14.86 -18.66 9.12
CA ALA A 103 -15.46 -17.89 10.20
C ALA A 103 -14.67 -16.59 10.46
N CYS A 104 -13.34 -16.65 10.42
CA CYS A 104 -12.49 -15.47 10.52
C CYS A 104 -12.75 -14.49 9.36
N ARG A 105 -12.90 -14.95 8.12
CA ARG A 105 -13.26 -14.13 6.95
C ARG A 105 -14.60 -13.44 7.16
N THR A 106 -15.62 -14.15 7.62
CA THR A 106 -16.94 -13.58 7.91
C THR A 106 -16.84 -12.41 8.90
N VAL A 107 -16.04 -12.55 9.95
CA VAL A 107 -15.81 -11.49 10.94
C VAL A 107 -15.14 -10.26 10.29
N VAL A 108 -14.08 -10.49 9.51
CA VAL A 108 -13.32 -9.41 8.89
C VAL A 108 -14.15 -8.66 7.84
N ASP A 109 -14.95 -9.39 7.03
CA ASP A 109 -15.86 -8.81 6.04
C ASP A 109 -16.98 -7.98 6.71
N ALA A 110 -17.55 -8.48 7.83
CA ALA A 110 -18.55 -7.76 8.60
C ALA A 110 -17.99 -6.45 9.22
N LEU A 111 -16.69 -6.39 9.48
CA LEU A 111 -16.01 -5.18 9.93
C LEU A 111 -15.69 -4.20 8.80
N GLY A 112 -16.04 -4.51 7.54
CA GLY A 112 -15.84 -3.63 6.38
C GLY A 112 -14.40 -3.64 5.84
N TYR A 113 -13.70 -4.75 5.98
CA TYR A 113 -12.35 -4.93 5.42
C TYR A 113 -12.39 -5.84 4.18
N GLU A 114 -11.50 -5.58 3.23
CA GLU A 114 -11.31 -6.37 2.02
C GLU A 114 -9.91 -6.98 1.95
N PRO A 115 -9.72 -8.15 1.30
CA PRO A 115 -8.40 -8.77 1.14
C PRO A 115 -7.39 -7.83 0.48
N TRP A 116 -6.13 -7.87 0.96
CA TRP A 116 -5.05 -7.04 0.42
C TRP A 116 -3.88 -7.89 -0.07
N LEU A 117 -3.22 -8.65 0.81
CA LEU A 117 -2.11 -9.52 0.43
C LEU A 117 -1.99 -10.72 1.38
N ILE A 118 -1.23 -11.73 0.96
CA ILE A 118 -0.92 -12.89 1.78
C ILE A 118 0.60 -12.93 1.98
N VAL A 119 1.03 -13.05 3.23
CA VAL A 119 2.41 -13.28 3.63
C VAL A 119 2.53 -14.72 4.12
N ARG A 120 3.22 -15.58 3.38
CA ARG A 120 3.45 -16.98 3.78
C ARG A 120 4.82 -17.11 4.42
N LYS A 121 4.82 -17.73 5.59
CA LYS A 121 6.01 -18.09 6.37
C LYS A 121 6.07 -19.63 6.44
N THR A 122 6.99 -20.21 5.70
CA THR A 122 6.99 -21.65 5.39
C THR A 122 7.87 -22.47 6.29
N ASP A 123 8.97 -21.92 6.78
CA ASP A 123 9.87 -22.54 7.75
C ASP A 123 10.35 -21.47 8.74
N CYS A 124 9.80 -21.51 9.94
CA CYS A 124 10.13 -20.58 11.00
C CYS A 124 10.69 -21.32 12.19
N ALA A 125 11.72 -20.74 12.82
CA ALA A 125 12.35 -21.28 14.01
C ALA A 125 12.51 -20.20 15.06
N PHE A 126 11.99 -20.46 16.25
CA PHE A 126 12.24 -19.63 17.43
C PHE A 126 13.53 -20.10 18.11
N TRP A 127 14.52 -19.18 18.14
CA TRP A 127 15.81 -19.42 18.74
C TRP A 127 15.91 -18.72 20.11
N ASP A 128 16.48 -19.43 21.06
CA ASP A 128 16.85 -18.91 22.37
C ASP A 128 18.39 -18.86 22.45
N ILE A 129 18.94 -17.68 22.75
CA ILE A 129 20.38 -17.45 22.78
C ILE A 129 20.71 -16.80 24.12
N SER A 130 21.38 -17.56 24.99
CA SER A 130 21.58 -17.21 26.40
C SER A 130 22.11 -15.79 26.66
N GLU A 131 22.91 -15.22 25.78
CA GLU A 131 23.49 -13.88 25.96
C GLU A 131 22.77 -12.75 25.22
N LEU A 132 21.97 -13.11 24.19
CA LEU A 132 21.34 -12.14 23.30
C LEU A 132 19.82 -12.11 23.42
N GLY A 133 19.23 -13.07 24.14
CA GLY A 133 17.79 -13.26 24.22
C GLY A 133 17.24 -14.10 23.06
N ALA A 134 15.97 -13.86 22.72
CA ALA A 134 15.29 -14.62 21.69
C ALA A 134 15.36 -13.92 20.33
N LEU A 135 15.44 -14.70 19.26
CA LEU A 135 15.20 -14.24 17.90
C LEU A 135 14.41 -15.29 17.11
N VAL A 136 13.76 -14.84 16.06
CA VAL A 136 13.02 -15.71 15.15
C VAL A 136 13.70 -15.71 13.80
N ILE A 137 13.92 -16.89 13.21
CA ILE A 137 14.32 -17.01 11.81
C ILE A 137 13.12 -17.48 11.02
N GLU A 138 12.83 -16.82 9.89
CA GLU A 138 11.66 -17.03 9.08
C GLU A 138 12.02 -17.10 7.59
N ASP A 139 11.51 -18.11 6.89
CA ASP A 139 11.49 -18.11 5.43
C ASP A 139 10.16 -17.53 4.95
N VAL A 140 10.25 -16.36 4.33
CA VAL A 140 9.10 -15.63 3.82
C VAL A 140 9.05 -15.73 2.31
N GLU A 141 7.95 -16.27 1.79
CA GLU A 141 7.72 -16.35 0.35
C GLU A 141 7.88 -14.96 -0.29
N SER A 142 8.55 -14.86 -1.43
CA SER A 142 8.89 -13.60 -2.15
C SER A 142 9.92 -12.67 -1.47
N VAL A 143 10.39 -12.97 -0.27
CA VAL A 143 11.41 -12.16 0.43
C VAL A 143 12.70 -12.93 0.64
N GLY A 144 12.59 -14.19 1.03
CA GLY A 144 13.69 -15.07 1.43
C GLY A 144 13.81 -15.22 2.94
N SER A 145 14.97 -15.71 3.40
CA SER A 145 15.23 -15.91 4.82
C SER A 145 15.51 -14.57 5.51
N MET A 146 14.92 -14.40 6.67
CA MET A 146 15.11 -13.22 7.53
C MET A 146 15.10 -13.60 9.00
N ALA A 147 15.61 -12.72 9.84
CA ALA A 147 15.40 -12.82 11.27
C ALA A 147 14.66 -11.61 11.82
N GLU A 148 14.00 -11.82 12.93
CA GLU A 148 13.30 -10.82 13.73
C GLU A 148 13.87 -10.83 15.14
N ILE A 149 14.26 -9.65 15.61
CA ILE A 149 14.63 -9.39 17.01
C ILE A 149 13.52 -8.56 17.62
N GLU A 150 13.03 -9.00 18.77
CA GLU A 150 12.02 -8.33 19.55
C GLU A 150 12.59 -8.01 20.93
N VAL A 151 12.42 -6.77 21.36
CA VAL A 151 12.77 -6.31 22.72
C VAL A 151 11.59 -5.61 23.35
N ALA A 152 11.38 -5.87 24.63
CA ALA A 152 10.40 -5.12 25.43
C ALA A 152 11.07 -3.82 25.94
N GLY A 153 10.37 -2.69 25.84
CA GLY A 153 10.92 -1.41 26.35
C GLY A 153 9.86 -0.33 26.42
N GLU A 154 10.00 0.54 27.40
CA GLU A 154 9.16 1.76 27.54
C GLU A 154 9.82 2.96 26.84
N ASP A 155 11.16 3.03 26.87
CA ASP A 155 11.95 4.08 26.24
C ASP A 155 12.46 3.66 24.87
N PRO A 156 12.14 4.39 23.79
CA PRO A 156 12.62 4.08 22.44
C PRO A 156 14.14 4.12 22.26
N GLU A 157 14.85 5.01 22.95
CA GLU A 157 16.31 5.10 22.84
C GLU A 157 16.98 3.87 23.49
N ALA A 158 16.50 3.43 24.66
CA ALA A 158 16.99 2.22 25.33
C ALA A 158 16.69 0.95 24.52
N ALA A 159 15.48 0.86 23.93
CA ALA A 159 15.10 -0.25 23.04
C ALA A 159 15.98 -0.28 21.79
N GLY A 160 16.19 0.87 21.14
CA GLY A 160 17.04 1.02 19.97
C GLY A 160 18.50 0.64 20.26
N ALA A 161 19.05 1.06 21.41
CA ALA A 161 20.39 0.70 21.85
C ALA A 161 20.52 -0.81 22.09
N SER A 162 19.49 -1.44 22.69
CA SER A 162 19.44 -2.90 22.88
C SER A 162 19.41 -3.66 21.56
N ILE A 163 18.55 -3.26 20.62
CA ILE A 163 18.49 -3.83 19.27
C ILE A 163 19.86 -3.69 18.57
N ARG A 164 20.47 -2.50 18.61
CA ARG A 164 21.78 -2.27 17.99
C ARG A 164 22.84 -3.19 18.55
N ARG A 165 22.92 -3.31 19.88
CA ARG A 165 23.88 -4.23 20.53
C ARG A 165 23.73 -5.68 20.03
N ILE A 166 22.48 -6.15 19.85
CA ILE A 166 22.22 -7.51 19.33
C ILE A 166 22.66 -7.61 17.86
N LEU A 167 22.32 -6.62 17.03
CA LEU A 167 22.74 -6.58 15.62
C LEU A 167 24.27 -6.57 15.47
N ASP A 168 24.97 -5.75 16.26
CA ASP A 168 26.42 -5.66 16.26
C ASP A 168 27.07 -7.00 16.72
N ALA A 169 26.53 -7.61 17.78
CA ALA A 169 26.99 -8.91 18.25
C ALA A 169 26.79 -10.03 17.22
N LEU A 170 25.74 -9.95 16.40
CA LEU A 170 25.47 -10.88 15.30
C LEU A 170 26.17 -10.48 13.98
N HIS A 171 26.94 -9.40 13.97
CA HIS A 171 27.61 -8.84 12.79
C HIS A 171 26.65 -8.54 11.61
N ILE A 172 25.46 -8.06 11.91
CA ILE A 172 24.47 -7.73 10.90
C ILE A 172 24.78 -6.36 10.28
N PRO A 173 25.07 -6.29 8.97
CA PRO A 173 25.38 -5.03 8.33
C PRO A 173 24.12 -4.14 8.22
N PRO A 174 24.23 -2.81 8.35
CA PRO A 174 23.07 -1.90 8.35
C PRO A 174 22.16 -2.04 7.13
N GLN A 175 22.73 -2.37 5.97
CA GLN A 175 21.95 -2.56 4.72
C GLN A 175 21.09 -3.83 4.71
N ALA A 176 21.33 -4.79 5.61
CA ALA A 176 20.50 -5.97 5.76
C ALA A 176 19.24 -5.68 6.58
N VAL A 177 19.24 -4.61 7.39
CA VAL A 177 18.09 -4.24 8.23
C VAL A 177 16.96 -3.69 7.36
N LEU A 178 15.77 -4.25 7.52
CA LEU A 178 14.58 -3.84 6.80
C LEU A 178 13.94 -2.62 7.48
N PRO A 179 13.83 -1.47 6.78
CA PRO A 179 13.32 -0.25 7.38
C PRO A 179 11.78 -0.18 7.48
N GLU A 180 11.08 -1.18 6.93
CA GLU A 180 9.62 -1.19 6.80
C GLU A 180 9.03 -2.47 7.42
N PRO A 181 7.77 -2.43 7.90
CA PRO A 181 7.05 -3.63 8.33
C PRO A 181 6.95 -4.68 7.21
N LEU A 182 6.95 -5.97 7.58
CA LEU A 182 7.01 -7.08 6.63
C LEU A 182 5.93 -7.02 5.54
N ALA A 183 4.69 -6.68 5.88
CA ALA A 183 3.62 -6.55 4.90
C ALA A 183 3.90 -5.47 3.85
N ALA A 184 4.53 -4.36 4.22
CA ALA A 184 4.96 -3.32 3.28
C ALA A 184 6.11 -3.80 2.39
N VAL A 185 7.09 -4.54 2.96
CA VAL A 185 8.20 -5.14 2.21
C VAL A 185 7.68 -6.14 1.18
N VAL A 186 6.78 -7.05 1.56
CA VAL A 186 6.15 -8.02 0.66
C VAL A 186 5.34 -7.31 -0.42
N SER A 187 4.50 -6.35 -0.04
CA SER A 187 3.69 -5.58 -1.00
C SER A 187 4.53 -4.85 -2.05
N ALA A 188 5.70 -4.33 -1.67
CA ALA A 188 6.61 -3.66 -2.60
C ALA A 188 7.29 -4.62 -3.60
N ARG A 189 7.35 -5.92 -3.29
CA ARG A 189 7.95 -6.97 -4.14
C ARG A 189 6.93 -7.71 -5.01
N LEU A 190 5.66 -7.65 -4.65
CA LEU A 190 4.60 -8.23 -5.48
C LEU A 190 4.44 -7.43 -6.77
N PRO A 191 4.11 -8.09 -7.89
CA PRO A 191 3.70 -7.41 -9.10
C PRO A 191 2.55 -6.45 -8.77
N ARG A 192 2.78 -5.17 -8.96
CA ARG A 192 1.75 -4.17 -8.70
C ARG A 192 0.69 -4.23 -9.78
N THR A 193 -0.55 -4.49 -9.42
CA THR A 193 -1.68 -4.30 -10.34
C THR A 193 -1.75 -2.82 -10.71
N PRO A 194 -1.61 -2.44 -11.98
CA PRO A 194 -1.70 -1.04 -12.38
C PRO A 194 -3.11 -0.52 -12.10
N SER A 195 -3.22 0.74 -11.68
CA SER A 195 -4.48 1.34 -11.26
C SER A 195 -4.93 2.48 -12.17
N VAL A 196 -6.24 2.52 -12.46
CA VAL A 196 -6.87 3.54 -13.29
C VAL A 196 -7.85 4.36 -12.48
N TYR A 197 -7.77 5.67 -12.63
CA TYR A 197 -8.83 6.61 -12.28
C TYR A 197 -9.70 6.83 -13.51
N PHE A 198 -10.90 6.24 -13.54
CA PHE A 198 -11.87 6.48 -14.60
C PHE A 198 -12.84 7.60 -14.20
N CYS A 199 -13.07 8.57 -15.08
CA CYS A 199 -14.07 9.59 -14.86
C CYS A 199 -14.99 9.80 -16.09
N GLY A 200 -16.18 10.27 -15.80
CA GLY A 200 -17.21 10.63 -16.78
C GLY A 200 -18.33 11.41 -16.09
N ALA A 201 -19.17 12.07 -16.86
CA ALA A 201 -20.23 12.90 -16.31
C ALA A 201 -21.24 12.05 -15.50
N ILE A 202 -21.43 12.43 -14.22
CA ILE A 202 -22.43 11.82 -13.34
C ILE A 202 -23.64 12.74 -13.24
N ARG A 203 -23.45 14.01 -12.83
CA ARG A 203 -24.53 14.99 -12.60
C ARG A 203 -24.91 15.75 -13.86
N GLY A 204 -24.03 15.82 -14.87
CA GLY A 204 -24.28 16.42 -16.18
C GLY A 204 -25.15 15.57 -17.11
N GLY A 205 -25.51 14.35 -16.70
CA GLY A 205 -26.33 13.40 -17.45
C GLY A 205 -25.78 11.98 -17.36
N ARG A 206 -26.65 10.99 -17.54
CA ARG A 206 -26.31 9.56 -17.44
C ARG A 206 -26.49 8.79 -18.75
N ALA A 207 -26.66 9.50 -19.87
CA ALA A 207 -26.87 8.87 -21.18
C ALA A 207 -25.73 7.92 -21.57
N LEU A 208 -24.48 8.25 -21.19
CA LEU A 208 -23.30 7.44 -21.47
C LEU A 208 -22.93 6.43 -20.37
N GLN A 209 -23.79 6.23 -19.36
CA GLN A 209 -23.54 5.23 -18.32
C GLN A 209 -23.25 3.82 -18.89
N PRO A 210 -23.97 3.32 -19.92
CA PRO A 210 -23.62 2.02 -20.53
C PRO A 210 -22.21 2.00 -21.15
N VAL A 211 -21.77 3.12 -21.73
CA VAL A 211 -20.39 3.28 -22.26
C VAL A 211 -19.38 3.24 -21.11
N TYR A 212 -19.66 3.91 -19.99
CA TYR A 212 -18.80 3.88 -18.80
C TYR A 212 -18.66 2.45 -18.26
N ALA A 213 -19.76 1.68 -18.25
CA ALA A 213 -19.73 0.29 -17.82
C ALA A 213 -18.86 -0.58 -18.75
N GLN A 214 -18.91 -0.34 -20.05
CA GLN A 214 -18.04 -1.04 -21.03
C GLN A 214 -16.56 -0.69 -20.79
N ILE A 215 -16.20 0.57 -20.65
CA ILE A 215 -14.83 1.02 -20.37
C ILE A 215 -14.30 0.38 -19.09
N VAL A 216 -15.04 0.47 -17.99
CA VAL A 216 -14.65 -0.09 -16.69
C VAL A 216 -14.46 -1.61 -16.78
N THR A 217 -15.40 -2.31 -17.40
CA THR A 217 -15.32 -3.77 -17.60
C THR A 217 -14.11 -4.16 -18.44
N PHE A 218 -13.84 -3.41 -19.51
CA PHE A 218 -12.67 -3.64 -20.37
C PHE A 218 -11.37 -3.49 -19.59
N LEU A 219 -11.19 -2.40 -18.85
CA LEU A 219 -10.00 -2.13 -18.03
C LEU A 219 -9.77 -3.24 -17.00
N GLN A 220 -10.84 -3.68 -16.31
CA GLN A 220 -10.77 -4.77 -15.34
C GLN A 220 -10.36 -6.10 -15.99
N LYS A 221 -10.91 -6.44 -17.17
CA LYS A 221 -10.53 -7.65 -17.93
C LYS A 221 -9.07 -7.61 -18.39
N ARG A 222 -8.47 -6.42 -18.52
CA ARG A 222 -7.04 -6.22 -18.84
C ARG A 222 -6.14 -6.19 -17.62
N GLY A 223 -6.67 -6.52 -16.44
CA GLY A 223 -5.91 -6.59 -15.20
C GLY A 223 -5.66 -5.24 -14.53
N TRP A 224 -6.38 -4.17 -14.91
CA TRP A 224 -6.31 -2.87 -14.25
C TRP A 224 -7.25 -2.79 -13.06
N GLU A 225 -6.78 -2.26 -11.93
CA GLU A 225 -7.62 -1.89 -10.79
C GLU A 225 -8.29 -0.55 -11.08
N VAL A 226 -9.60 -0.56 -11.34
CA VAL A 226 -10.37 0.68 -11.55
C VAL A 226 -10.83 1.23 -10.20
N LEU A 227 -10.15 2.28 -9.70
CA LEU A 227 -10.39 2.88 -8.38
C LEU A 227 -11.79 3.52 -8.26
N THR A 228 -12.32 4.04 -9.37
CA THR A 228 -13.57 4.79 -9.46
C THR A 228 -14.68 4.00 -10.17
N LYS A 229 -14.69 2.67 -10.04
CA LYS A 229 -15.71 1.80 -10.68
C LYS A 229 -17.17 2.23 -10.43
N HIS A 230 -17.43 2.96 -9.34
CA HIS A 230 -18.76 3.48 -9.01
C HIS A 230 -19.29 4.48 -10.04
N VAL A 231 -18.43 5.19 -10.81
CA VAL A 231 -18.84 6.10 -11.88
C VAL A 231 -19.66 5.38 -12.95
N ALA A 232 -19.37 4.11 -13.21
CA ALA A 232 -20.09 3.25 -14.12
C ALA A 232 -21.38 2.65 -13.53
N ALA A 233 -21.60 2.77 -12.21
CA ALA A 233 -22.79 2.19 -11.57
C ALA A 233 -24.05 2.98 -11.96
N PRO A 234 -25.17 2.30 -12.31
CA PRO A 234 -26.41 2.99 -12.68
C PRO A 234 -27.05 3.75 -11.51
N ASP A 235 -26.80 3.31 -10.28
CA ASP A 235 -27.36 3.83 -9.04
C ASP A 235 -26.38 4.72 -8.23
N VAL A 236 -25.31 5.24 -8.85
CA VAL A 236 -24.25 6.00 -8.16
C VAL A 236 -24.80 7.13 -7.29
N LEU A 237 -25.74 7.92 -7.80
CA LEU A 237 -26.36 9.02 -7.05
C LEU A 237 -27.23 8.54 -5.87
N ALA A 238 -27.90 7.39 -6.03
CA ALA A 238 -28.65 6.78 -4.94
C ALA A 238 -27.74 6.22 -3.84
N ARG A 239 -26.60 5.65 -4.23
CA ARG A 239 -25.57 5.20 -3.28
C ARG A 239 -24.96 6.35 -2.50
N GLU A 240 -24.57 7.44 -3.16
CA GLU A 240 -24.05 8.64 -2.47
C GLU A 240 -25.03 9.17 -1.42
N ARG A 241 -26.33 9.22 -1.75
CA ARG A 241 -27.38 9.62 -0.79
C ARG A 241 -27.51 8.66 0.39
N ARG A 242 -27.46 7.34 0.14
CA ARG A 242 -27.60 6.33 1.21
C ARG A 242 -26.40 6.34 2.17
N THR A 243 -25.19 6.59 1.68
CA THR A 243 -23.98 6.65 2.52
C THR A 243 -23.84 7.98 3.26
N ASN A 244 -24.75 8.93 3.05
CA ASN A 244 -24.71 10.28 3.62
C ASN A 244 -23.33 10.97 3.49
N SER A 245 -22.63 10.67 2.38
CA SER A 245 -21.30 11.21 2.11
C SER A 245 -21.41 12.71 1.82
N SER A 246 -20.71 13.52 2.57
CA SER A 246 -20.64 14.96 2.31
C SER A 246 -19.86 15.26 1.02
N ALA A 247 -20.04 16.46 0.45
CA ALA A 247 -19.24 16.91 -0.69
C ALA A 247 -17.72 16.89 -0.37
N ALA A 248 -17.35 17.18 0.90
CA ALA A 248 -15.96 17.12 1.35
C ALA A 248 -15.42 15.69 1.34
N ASP A 249 -16.21 14.70 1.76
CA ASP A 249 -15.81 13.28 1.76
C ASP A 249 -15.60 12.77 0.34
N ILE A 250 -16.54 13.10 -0.58
CA ILE A 250 -16.43 12.74 -1.98
C ILE A 250 -15.16 13.36 -2.58
N TYR A 251 -14.94 14.64 -2.38
CA TYR A 251 -13.74 15.34 -2.86
C TYR A 251 -12.45 14.71 -2.30
N ALA A 252 -12.37 14.48 -0.99
CA ALA A 252 -11.20 13.91 -0.35
C ALA A 252 -10.89 12.49 -0.86
N ARG A 253 -11.93 11.67 -1.05
CA ARG A 253 -11.83 10.32 -1.61
C ARG A 253 -11.30 10.36 -3.05
N ASP A 254 -11.91 11.17 -3.92
CA ASP A 254 -11.58 11.21 -5.34
C ASP A 254 -10.18 11.80 -5.57
N MET A 255 -9.80 12.84 -4.83
CA MET A 255 -8.44 13.39 -4.87
C MET A 255 -7.38 12.40 -4.36
N ARG A 256 -7.70 11.55 -3.40
CA ARG A 256 -6.80 10.49 -2.95
C ARG A 256 -6.59 9.44 -4.05
N TRP A 257 -7.66 8.98 -4.69
CA TRP A 257 -7.59 8.03 -5.79
C TRP A 257 -6.85 8.59 -7.00
N LEU A 258 -7.11 9.84 -7.35
CA LEU A 258 -6.44 10.52 -8.45
C LEU A 258 -4.92 10.65 -8.22
N ARG A 259 -4.50 10.92 -6.97
CA ARG A 259 -3.07 10.92 -6.61
C ARG A 259 -2.45 9.54 -6.68
N ALA A 260 -3.20 8.51 -6.33
CA ALA A 260 -2.72 7.13 -6.25
C ALA A 260 -2.69 6.41 -7.61
N CYS A 261 -3.53 6.76 -8.57
CA CYS A 261 -3.65 6.06 -9.84
C CYS A 261 -2.37 6.17 -10.70
N ASP A 262 -2.20 5.19 -11.59
CA ASP A 262 -1.13 5.17 -12.58
C ASP A 262 -1.54 5.80 -13.89
N LEU A 263 -2.83 5.74 -14.22
CA LEU A 263 -3.43 6.24 -15.45
C LEU A 263 -4.76 6.91 -15.13
N MET A 264 -5.05 8.00 -15.80
CA MET A 264 -6.40 8.57 -15.86
C MET A 264 -7.03 8.28 -17.23
N VAL A 265 -8.25 7.73 -17.19
CA VAL A 265 -9.10 7.53 -18.36
C VAL A 265 -10.38 8.36 -18.18
N ALA A 266 -10.69 9.22 -19.13
CA ALA A 266 -11.85 10.10 -19.07
C ALA A 266 -12.77 9.90 -20.29
N GLU A 267 -14.07 9.79 -20.09
CA GLU A 267 -15.06 9.97 -21.15
C GLU A 267 -15.60 11.41 -21.08
N VAL A 268 -15.37 12.20 -22.14
CA VAL A 268 -15.53 13.66 -22.12
C VAL A 268 -16.59 14.19 -23.09
N SER A 269 -17.41 13.32 -23.68
CA SER A 269 -18.49 13.74 -24.60
C SER A 269 -19.54 14.61 -23.92
N VAL A 270 -19.82 14.33 -22.64
CA VAL A 270 -20.77 15.12 -21.85
C VAL A 270 -20.02 16.15 -21.01
N PRO A 271 -20.28 17.47 -21.18
CA PRO A 271 -19.65 18.51 -20.38
C PRO A 271 -19.88 18.30 -18.87
N SER A 272 -18.80 18.35 -18.10
CA SER A 272 -18.83 18.18 -16.63
C SER A 272 -17.75 19.01 -15.96
N LEU A 273 -18.15 19.89 -15.03
CA LEU A 273 -17.21 20.67 -14.21
C LEU A 273 -16.30 19.76 -13.38
N GLY A 274 -16.83 18.65 -12.84
CA GLY A 274 -16.07 17.67 -12.07
C GLY A 274 -14.97 17.03 -12.91
N VAL A 275 -15.31 16.52 -14.08
CA VAL A 275 -14.36 15.91 -15.02
C VAL A 275 -13.27 16.92 -15.43
N GLY A 276 -13.66 18.18 -15.73
CA GLY A 276 -12.68 19.23 -16.06
C GLY A 276 -11.70 19.53 -14.93
N PHE A 277 -12.19 19.57 -13.68
CA PHE A 277 -11.37 19.75 -12.50
C PHE A 277 -10.41 18.55 -12.27
N GLU A 278 -10.90 17.33 -12.45
CA GLU A 278 -10.11 16.10 -12.33
C GLU A 278 -9.01 16.03 -13.39
N LEU A 279 -9.32 16.38 -14.64
CA LEU A 279 -8.34 16.45 -15.74
C LEU A 279 -7.23 17.45 -15.44
N ALA A 280 -7.57 18.66 -15.01
CA ALA A 280 -6.59 19.68 -14.65
C ALA A 280 -5.71 19.23 -13.46
N THR A 281 -6.32 18.59 -12.47
CA THR A 281 -5.60 18.07 -11.31
C THR A 281 -4.66 16.92 -11.70
N ALA A 282 -5.11 15.98 -12.54
CA ALA A 282 -4.28 14.88 -13.03
C ALA A 282 -3.08 15.39 -13.84
N GLN A 283 -3.28 16.40 -14.66
CA GLN A 283 -2.20 17.07 -15.40
C GLN A 283 -1.18 17.70 -14.45
N GLN A 284 -1.62 18.43 -13.42
CA GLN A 284 -0.71 19.01 -12.41
C GLN A 284 0.08 17.95 -11.63
N LEU A 285 -0.51 16.76 -11.46
CA LEU A 285 0.14 15.61 -10.83
C LEU A 285 1.06 14.84 -11.79
N GLY A 286 1.17 15.25 -13.06
CA GLY A 286 1.97 14.57 -14.09
C GLY A 286 1.45 13.18 -14.45
N LYS A 287 0.14 12.93 -14.29
CA LYS A 287 -0.45 11.63 -14.63
C LYS A 287 -0.59 11.48 -16.14
N PRO A 288 -0.37 10.28 -16.71
CA PRO A 288 -0.81 9.95 -18.06
C PRO A 288 -2.33 10.08 -18.14
N ILE A 289 -2.83 10.76 -19.19
CA ILE A 289 -4.27 11.01 -19.36
C ILE A 289 -4.69 10.60 -20.76
N VAL A 290 -5.72 9.77 -20.85
CA VAL A 290 -6.38 9.40 -22.12
C VAL A 290 -7.85 9.78 -22.03
N CYS A 291 -8.30 10.61 -22.97
CA CYS A 291 -9.69 11.05 -23.07
C CYS A 291 -10.36 10.36 -24.27
N PHE A 292 -11.58 9.89 -24.07
CA PHE A 292 -12.45 9.35 -25.13
C PHE A 292 -13.61 10.30 -25.34
N CYS A 293 -13.93 10.56 -26.60
CA CYS A 293 -15.03 11.45 -26.99
C CYS A 293 -15.76 10.86 -28.20
N GLN A 294 -17.09 10.97 -28.22
CA GLN A 294 -17.87 10.62 -29.42
C GLN A 294 -17.42 11.51 -30.61
N ALA A 295 -17.39 10.93 -31.80
CA ALA A 295 -16.77 11.56 -32.97
C ALA A 295 -17.48 12.86 -33.40
N ASP A 296 -18.78 12.95 -33.18
CA ASP A 296 -19.68 14.06 -33.58
C ASP A 296 -19.88 15.12 -32.48
N VAL A 297 -19.23 14.96 -31.32
CA VAL A 297 -19.34 15.91 -30.20
C VAL A 297 -18.26 16.98 -30.27
N ALA A 298 -18.67 18.25 -30.22
CA ALA A 298 -17.75 19.36 -30.05
C ALA A 298 -17.26 19.46 -28.61
N LEU A 299 -15.94 19.41 -28.42
CA LEU A 299 -15.31 19.55 -27.12
C LEU A 299 -15.04 21.01 -26.77
N SER A 300 -14.88 21.26 -25.47
CA SER A 300 -14.30 22.52 -25.00
C SER A 300 -12.88 22.69 -25.57
N ALA A 301 -12.57 23.87 -26.07
CA ALA A 301 -11.23 24.21 -26.56
C ALA A 301 -10.13 23.98 -25.51
N MET A 302 -10.47 24.08 -24.21
CA MET A 302 -9.55 23.81 -23.10
C MET A 302 -9.19 22.34 -22.97
N VAL A 303 -10.03 21.43 -23.46
CA VAL A 303 -9.78 19.98 -23.47
C VAL A 303 -9.14 19.58 -24.79
N GLU A 304 -9.71 20.00 -25.91
CA GLU A 304 -9.28 19.61 -27.26
C GLU A 304 -7.90 20.19 -27.62
N GLY A 305 -7.63 21.43 -27.24
CA GLY A 305 -6.37 22.12 -27.50
C GLY A 305 -5.26 21.87 -26.48
N ASN A 306 -5.50 21.03 -25.47
CA ASN A 306 -4.53 20.80 -24.42
C ASN A 306 -3.51 19.71 -24.82
N PRO A 307 -2.21 20.06 -25.00
CA PRO A 307 -1.20 19.09 -25.47
C PRO A 307 -0.89 17.97 -24.48
N HIS A 308 -1.34 18.09 -23.22
CA HIS A 308 -1.16 17.03 -22.21
C HIS A 308 -2.29 16.00 -22.20
N LEU A 309 -3.38 16.24 -22.96
CA LEU A 309 -4.51 15.35 -23.04
C LEU A 309 -4.49 14.61 -24.39
N ARG A 310 -4.39 13.28 -24.35
CA ARG A 310 -4.57 12.45 -25.54
C ARG A 310 -6.05 12.23 -25.77
N VAL A 311 -6.67 12.97 -26.68
CA VAL A 311 -8.09 12.84 -27.03
C VAL A 311 -8.26 11.87 -28.19
N LEU A 312 -9.02 10.79 -27.97
CA LEU A 312 -9.35 9.77 -28.97
C LEU A 312 -10.86 9.83 -29.26
N ARG A 313 -11.22 9.93 -30.55
CA ARG A 313 -12.61 10.05 -30.97
C ARG A 313 -13.14 8.71 -31.44
N TYR A 314 -14.25 8.25 -30.88
CA TYR A 314 -14.89 6.98 -31.21
C TYR A 314 -16.27 7.19 -31.86
N LYS A 315 -16.64 6.30 -32.78
CA LYS A 315 -17.93 6.32 -33.49
C LYS A 315 -18.95 5.42 -32.85
N ASP A 316 -18.50 4.26 -32.37
CA ASP A 316 -19.33 3.23 -31.77
C ASP A 316 -18.56 2.44 -30.68
N SER A 317 -19.21 1.46 -30.08
CA SER A 317 -18.63 0.63 -29.02
C SER A 317 -17.45 -0.19 -29.48
N GLY A 318 -17.45 -0.70 -30.71
CA GLY A 318 -16.34 -1.49 -31.28
C GLY A 318 -15.10 -0.67 -31.49
N ASP A 319 -15.28 0.53 -32.05
CA ASP A 319 -14.22 1.52 -32.25
C ASP A 319 -13.62 1.97 -30.90
N LEU A 320 -14.46 2.26 -29.92
CA LEU A 320 -14.04 2.59 -28.56
C LEU A 320 -13.15 1.49 -27.92
N MET A 321 -13.55 0.22 -28.06
CA MET A 321 -12.78 -0.89 -27.49
C MET A 321 -11.41 -1.05 -28.19
N SER A 322 -11.35 -0.83 -29.50
CA SER A 322 -10.10 -0.83 -30.25
C SER A 322 -9.18 0.30 -29.83
N LEU A 323 -9.68 1.51 -29.69
CA LEU A 323 -8.93 2.66 -29.24
C LEU A 323 -8.43 2.52 -27.78
N LEU A 324 -9.22 1.91 -26.91
CA LEU A 324 -8.81 1.56 -25.53
C LEU A 324 -7.63 0.59 -25.55
N GLU A 325 -7.71 -0.45 -26.37
CA GLU A 325 -6.63 -1.45 -26.52
C GLU A 325 -5.33 -0.79 -26.99
N ASP A 326 -5.40 0.05 -28.03
CA ASP A 326 -4.23 0.73 -28.57
C ASP A 326 -3.65 1.76 -27.59
N ALA A 327 -4.52 2.43 -26.82
CA ALA A 327 -4.08 3.36 -25.79
C ALA A 327 -3.30 2.67 -24.69
N LEU A 328 -3.75 1.48 -24.23
CA LEU A 328 -3.07 0.70 -23.19
C LEU A 328 -1.75 0.12 -23.69
N ARG A 329 -1.69 -0.44 -24.92
CA ARG A 329 -0.44 -0.95 -25.52
C ARG A 329 0.64 0.13 -25.62
N GLY A 330 0.25 1.36 -25.94
CA GLY A 330 1.17 2.50 -25.97
C GLY A 330 1.80 2.84 -24.63
N LEU A 331 1.15 2.47 -23.52
CA LEU A 331 1.67 2.65 -22.16
C LEU A 331 2.67 1.55 -21.77
N ASP A 332 2.48 0.33 -22.26
CA ASP A 332 3.40 -0.81 -21.99
C ASP A 332 4.77 -0.60 -22.65
N SER A 333 4.82 0.08 -23.79
CA SER A 333 6.05 0.40 -24.52
C SER A 333 6.86 1.58 -23.93
N HIS A 334 6.25 2.37 -23.04
CA HIS A 334 6.91 3.42 -22.28
C HIS A 334 6.65 3.16 -20.79
N PRO A 335 7.61 2.55 -20.06
CA PRO A 335 7.42 2.29 -18.63
C PRO A 335 7.04 3.59 -17.93
N LEU A 336 5.92 3.56 -17.21
CA LEU A 336 5.40 4.66 -16.43
C LEU A 336 6.56 5.29 -15.62
N PRO A 337 6.74 6.62 -15.63
CA PRO A 337 7.81 7.25 -14.90
C PRO A 337 7.71 6.84 -13.42
N LYS A 338 8.78 6.24 -12.90
CA LYS A 338 8.88 5.95 -11.46
C LYS A 338 8.73 7.28 -10.74
N ILE A 339 7.66 7.45 -9.98
CA ILE A 339 7.43 8.65 -9.17
C ILE A 339 8.65 8.83 -8.28
N PRO A 340 9.45 9.90 -8.42
CA PRO A 340 10.57 10.12 -7.51
C PRO A 340 9.99 10.28 -6.11
N ARG A 341 10.44 9.46 -5.17
CA ARG A 341 10.18 9.65 -3.74
C ARG A 341 10.63 11.07 -3.43
N ARG A 342 9.75 11.94 -2.95
CA ARG A 342 10.11 13.28 -2.49
C ARG A 342 11.19 13.12 -1.43
N GLY A 343 12.43 13.34 -1.85
CA GLY A 343 13.56 13.48 -0.94
C GLY A 343 13.27 14.64 0.01
N SER A 344 13.57 14.44 1.28
CA SER A 344 13.58 15.46 2.30
C SER A 344 14.26 16.74 1.76
N ARG A 345 13.57 17.88 1.87
CA ARG A 345 14.16 19.20 1.59
C ARG A 345 15.43 19.35 2.41
N PRO A 346 16.57 19.75 1.83
CA PRO A 346 17.73 20.15 2.64
C PRO A 346 17.31 21.36 3.49
N ARG A 347 17.54 21.26 4.80
CA ARG A 347 17.37 22.37 5.74
C ARG A 347 18.25 23.52 5.28
N GLY A 348 17.63 24.68 5.06
CA GLY A 348 18.28 25.88 4.59
C GLY A 348 19.46 26.29 5.49
N GLY A 349 20.58 26.50 4.86
CA GLY A 349 21.75 27.12 5.48
C GLY A 349 21.41 28.54 5.94
N THR A 350 21.82 28.87 7.16
CA THR A 350 21.77 30.18 7.76
C THR A 350 22.54 31.18 6.91
N ALA A 351 21.84 32.09 6.28
CA ALA A 351 22.44 33.24 5.58
C ALA A 351 22.96 34.23 6.63
N THR A 352 24.27 34.32 6.76
CA THR A 352 24.98 35.33 7.55
C THR A 352 24.79 36.70 6.88
N ARG A 353 24.01 37.59 7.46
CA ARG A 353 23.88 38.99 7.05
C ARG A 353 25.21 39.71 7.32
N ARG A 354 25.97 39.98 6.27
CA ARG A 354 27.04 41.01 6.31
C ARG A 354 26.39 42.40 6.35
N ARG A 355 26.58 43.09 7.47
CA ARG A 355 26.32 44.53 7.59
C ARG A 355 27.42 45.29 6.83
N THR A 356 27.11 45.94 5.73
CA THR A 356 27.95 46.98 5.16
C THR A 356 27.58 48.31 5.83
N ARG A 357 28.56 48.93 6.52
CA ARG A 357 28.49 50.34 6.93
C ARG A 357 28.74 51.19 5.73
N ALA A 358 27.83 52.12 5.45
CA ALA A 358 28.10 53.26 4.55
C ALA A 358 28.66 54.45 5.34
N ARG A 359 29.67 55.04 4.78
CA ARG A 359 30.01 56.45 5.01
C ARG A 359 29.29 57.29 3.99
#